data_519937aa052356eb0d4fd6ee07415b22
#
_entry.id   519937aa052356eb0d4fd6ee07415b22
#
_cell.length_a   1.000
_cell.length_b   1.000
_cell.length_c   1.000
_cell.angle_alpha   90.00
_cell.angle_beta   90.00
_cell.angle_gamma   90.00
#
_symmetry.space_group_name_H-M   'P 1'
#
loop_
_entity.id
_entity.type
_entity.pdbx_description
1 polymer ?
#
loop_
_entity_poly.entity_id
_entity_poly.type
_entity_poly.pdbx_seq_one_letter_code
_entity_poly.pdbx_strand_id
1 'polypeptide(L)'
;MPLKLHDAAFARMKRLSKPHKSQPNFSWDVPSAALTAKKRMVELPLDEKAADEDQVIFVDETLWVPVSCVNGNIHILPGVPRLFEAMLDGLKPRILPRLTDPEGKGVLRILITTPMAESEVAGYLTELANKVEPKGVKVGSYPRWGKDHNTVTLVGRDREYMESLVPEVEAAVHGRRVAVEGEDDADTSDKDS
;
A
#
# COMPACT_ATOMS: atom_id res chain seq x y z
N MET A 1 -14.15 12.66 12.03
CA MET A 1 -13.21 13.21 13.03
C MET A 1 -12.69 14.55 12.52
N PRO A 2 -12.73 15.62 13.30
CA PRO A 2 -12.13 16.89 12.90
C PRO A 2 -10.61 16.79 12.85
N LEU A 3 -9.98 17.58 11.97
CA LEU A 3 -8.54 17.77 12.00
C LEU A 3 -8.21 18.78 13.10
N LYS A 4 -7.26 18.44 13.95
CA LYS A 4 -6.77 19.29 15.04
C LYS A 4 -5.25 19.36 15.01
N LEU A 5 -4.71 20.55 15.32
CA LEU A 5 -3.27 20.71 15.50
C LEU A 5 -2.80 19.79 16.63
N HIS A 6 -1.84 18.92 16.33
CA HIS A 6 -1.25 18.01 17.29
C HIS A 6 0.04 18.60 17.85
N ASP A 7 0.03 19.03 19.11
CA ASP A 7 1.11 19.81 19.72
C ASP A 7 2.45 19.07 19.74
N ALA A 8 2.45 17.76 20.08
CA ALA A 8 3.69 16.99 20.11
C ALA A 8 4.28 16.79 18.70
N ALA A 9 3.44 16.59 17.66
CA ALA A 9 3.89 16.51 16.28
C ALA A 9 4.45 17.85 15.79
N PHE A 10 3.80 18.97 16.18
CA PHE A 10 4.28 20.30 15.85
C PHE A 10 5.62 20.62 16.53
N ALA A 11 5.76 20.32 17.82
CA ALA A 11 7.01 20.49 18.56
C ALA A 11 8.14 19.64 17.95
N ARG A 12 7.84 18.40 17.56
CA ARG A 12 8.79 17.50 16.90
C ARG A 12 9.18 17.99 15.51
N MET A 13 8.22 18.49 14.72
CA MET A 13 8.49 19.15 13.44
C MET A 13 9.42 20.36 13.62
N LYS A 14 9.14 21.23 14.58
CA LYS A 14 9.96 22.41 14.90
C LYS A 14 11.40 22.03 15.23
N ARG A 15 11.60 20.96 16.01
CA ARG A 15 12.91 20.45 16.43
C ARG A 15 13.69 19.79 15.29
N LEU A 16 13.03 18.98 14.44
CA LEU A 16 13.69 18.12 13.46
C LEU A 16 13.73 18.73 12.04
N SER A 17 12.92 19.75 11.76
CA SER A 17 12.95 20.42 10.45
C SER A 17 14.20 21.24 10.26
N LYS A 18 14.91 21.00 9.17
CA LYS A 18 16.02 21.85 8.74
C LYS A 18 15.48 23.07 7.99
N PRO A 19 16.13 24.26 8.12
CA PRO A 19 15.80 25.44 7.32
C PRO A 19 15.88 25.09 5.82
N HIS A 20 14.86 25.50 5.06
CA HIS A 20 14.87 25.32 3.61
C HIS A 20 15.63 26.46 2.95
N LYS A 21 16.48 26.16 1.96
CA LYS A 21 17.33 27.17 1.28
C LYS A 21 16.52 28.32 0.66
N SER A 22 15.30 28.06 0.19
CA SER A 22 14.41 29.08 -0.38
C SER A 22 13.66 29.93 0.67
N GLN A 23 13.78 29.60 1.97
CA GLN A 23 13.12 30.28 3.06
C GLN A 23 14.11 30.61 4.20
N PRO A 24 15.18 31.37 3.92
CA PRO A 24 16.26 31.62 4.89
C PRO A 24 15.75 32.40 6.12
N ASN A 25 14.70 33.20 5.97
CA ASN A 25 14.13 34.05 7.01
C ASN A 25 12.87 33.43 7.66
N PHE A 26 12.61 32.12 7.48
CA PHE A 26 11.48 31.46 8.12
C PHE A 26 11.64 31.47 9.64
N SER A 27 10.56 31.86 10.33
CA SER A 27 10.48 31.82 11.80
C SER A 27 9.29 30.98 12.25
N TRP A 28 9.52 30.16 13.27
CA TRP A 28 8.48 29.36 13.91
C TRP A 28 7.58 30.18 14.85
N ASP A 29 8.01 31.41 15.23
CA ASP A 29 7.36 32.23 16.24
C ASP A 29 6.64 33.45 15.64
N VAL A 30 6.87 33.72 14.34
CA VAL A 30 6.24 34.85 13.63
C VAL A 30 5.13 34.31 12.70
N PRO A 31 3.89 34.79 12.85
CA PRO A 31 2.79 34.44 11.95
C PRO A 31 3.14 34.70 10.49
N SER A 32 2.98 33.66 9.64
CA SER A 32 3.24 33.75 8.20
C SER A 32 2.47 32.68 7.45
N ALA A 33 2.28 32.84 6.15
CA ALA A 33 1.69 31.81 5.28
C ALA A 33 2.47 30.50 5.33
N ALA A 34 3.81 30.57 5.41
CA ALA A 34 4.66 29.40 5.54
C ALA A 34 4.44 28.66 6.88
N LEU A 35 4.31 29.39 8.00
CA LEU A 35 3.99 28.79 9.27
C LEU A 35 2.60 28.14 9.28
N THR A 36 1.62 28.78 8.66
CA THR A 36 0.26 28.24 8.50
C THR A 36 0.30 26.93 7.69
N ALA A 37 1.05 26.90 6.58
CA ALA A 37 1.23 25.71 5.79
C ALA A 37 1.89 24.56 6.58
N LYS A 38 2.92 24.87 7.40
CA LYS A 38 3.56 23.87 8.26
C LYS A 38 2.63 23.34 9.36
N LYS A 39 1.80 24.19 9.96
CA LYS A 39 0.81 23.76 10.95
C LYS A 39 -0.20 22.78 10.36
N ARG A 40 -0.66 23.03 9.15
CA ARG A 40 -1.57 22.09 8.43
C ARG A 40 -0.99 20.69 8.27
N MET A 41 0.33 20.54 8.15
CA MET A 41 0.98 19.23 8.00
C MET A 41 0.92 18.36 9.26
N VAL A 42 0.55 18.96 10.40
CA VAL A 42 0.38 18.31 11.70
C VAL A 42 -1.01 18.55 12.30
N GLU A 43 -1.96 18.93 11.45
CA GLU A 43 -3.39 18.85 11.76
C GLU A 43 -3.83 17.41 11.49
N LEU A 44 -4.05 16.63 12.55
CA LEU A 44 -4.33 15.21 12.48
C LEU A 44 -5.79 14.91 12.80
N PRO A 45 -6.36 13.83 12.26
CA PRO A 45 -7.69 13.36 12.64
C PRO A 45 -7.64 12.75 14.04
N LEU A 46 -8.19 13.46 15.02
CA LEU A 46 -8.15 13.04 16.43
C LEU A 46 -9.56 12.81 16.98
N ASP A 47 -9.72 11.72 17.71
CA ASP A 47 -10.88 11.42 18.54
C ASP A 47 -10.53 11.71 20.01
N GLU A 48 -11.26 12.62 20.63
CA GLU A 48 -11.05 13.01 22.03
C GLU A 48 -11.32 11.87 23.04
N LYS A 49 -11.99 10.81 22.57
CA LYS A 49 -12.32 9.63 23.41
C LYS A 49 -11.26 8.54 23.37
N ALA A 50 -10.33 8.61 22.43
CA ALA A 50 -9.27 7.62 22.29
C ALA A 50 -7.94 8.17 22.82
N ALA A 51 -7.06 7.27 23.29
CA ALA A 51 -5.75 7.66 23.78
C ALA A 51 -4.88 8.21 22.63
N ASP A 52 -4.06 9.21 22.92
CA ASP A 52 -3.22 9.87 21.92
C ASP A 52 -2.19 8.92 21.30
N GLU A 53 -1.57 8.07 22.10
CA GLU A 53 -0.61 7.04 21.66
C GLU A 53 -1.20 5.97 20.74
N ASP A 54 -2.53 5.82 20.72
CA ASP A 54 -3.22 4.91 19.82
C ASP A 54 -3.58 5.55 18.48
N GLN A 55 -3.60 6.88 18.42
CA GLN A 55 -3.98 7.66 17.25
C GLN A 55 -2.79 8.28 16.54
N VAL A 56 -1.73 8.63 17.27
CA VAL A 56 -0.56 9.35 16.76
C VAL A 56 0.71 8.58 17.12
N ILE A 57 1.22 7.82 16.14
CA ILE A 57 2.29 6.86 16.35
C ILE A 57 3.58 7.37 15.74
N PHE A 58 4.55 7.71 16.58
CA PHE A 58 5.90 8.04 16.15
C PHE A 58 6.74 6.76 16.09
N VAL A 59 7.02 6.28 14.89
CA VAL A 59 7.73 5.01 14.66
C VAL A 59 9.25 5.16 14.60
N ASP A 60 9.75 6.40 14.47
CA ASP A 60 11.17 6.71 14.34
C ASP A 60 11.47 8.06 15.03
N GLU A 61 12.50 8.09 15.88
CA GLU A 61 12.92 9.28 16.62
C GLU A 61 13.48 10.38 15.72
N THR A 62 13.94 10.05 14.53
CA THR A 62 14.50 11.00 13.55
C THR A 62 13.44 11.63 12.65
N LEU A 63 12.21 11.10 12.66
CA LEU A 63 11.11 11.59 11.86
C LEU A 63 10.16 12.45 12.70
N TRP A 64 9.73 13.57 12.14
CA TRP A 64 8.74 14.42 12.79
C TRP A 64 7.30 14.05 12.44
N VAL A 65 7.08 13.40 11.30
CA VAL A 65 5.76 12.98 10.85
C VAL A 65 5.35 11.70 11.56
N PRO A 66 4.17 11.62 12.17
CA PRO A 66 3.65 10.39 12.74
C PRO A 66 2.86 9.57 11.72
N VAL A 67 2.61 8.31 12.03
CA VAL A 67 1.49 7.56 11.46
C VAL A 67 0.23 7.95 12.20
N SER A 68 -0.81 8.40 11.49
CA SER A 68 -2.12 8.63 12.09
C SER A 68 -2.95 7.35 12.02
N CYS A 69 -3.49 6.93 13.16
CA CYS A 69 -4.36 5.76 13.25
C CYS A 69 -5.79 6.20 13.52
N VAL A 70 -6.69 5.95 12.56
CA VAL A 70 -8.12 6.26 12.68
C VAL A 70 -8.88 4.98 13.00
N ASN A 71 -9.81 5.06 13.94
CA ASN A 71 -10.67 3.93 14.35
C ASN A 71 -9.88 2.68 14.76
N GLY A 72 -8.61 2.82 15.14
CA GLY A 72 -7.75 1.72 15.60
C GLY A 72 -7.30 0.73 14.51
N ASN A 73 -7.74 0.90 13.26
CA ASN A 73 -7.47 -0.05 12.17
C ASN A 73 -7.09 0.60 10.82
N ILE A 74 -7.21 1.91 10.68
CA ILE A 74 -6.82 2.63 9.47
C ILE A 74 -5.56 3.43 9.77
N HIS A 75 -4.44 3.05 9.15
CA HIS A 75 -3.16 3.71 9.34
C HIS A 75 -2.86 4.59 8.12
N ILE A 76 -2.66 5.89 8.35
CA ILE A 76 -2.39 6.90 7.33
C ILE A 76 -0.90 7.21 7.37
N LEU A 77 -0.24 6.98 6.24
CA LEU A 77 1.19 7.23 6.03
C LEU A 77 1.38 8.26 4.91
N PRO A 78 2.52 8.99 4.89
CA PRO A 78 2.81 9.96 3.84
C PRO A 78 3.10 9.26 2.50
N GLY A 79 2.73 9.93 1.38
CA GLY A 79 2.91 9.41 0.02
C GLY A 79 4.35 9.52 -0.53
N VAL A 80 5.36 9.82 0.30
CA VAL A 80 6.77 9.86 -0.10
C VAL A 80 7.37 8.46 0.03
N PRO A 81 7.78 7.77 -1.07
CA PRO A 81 8.11 6.33 -1.03
C PRO A 81 9.08 5.92 0.09
N ARG A 82 10.25 6.55 0.16
CA ARG A 82 11.25 6.23 1.20
C ARG A 82 10.75 6.44 2.62
N LEU A 83 9.92 7.47 2.82
CA LEU A 83 9.35 7.77 4.13
C LEU A 83 8.25 6.77 4.47
N PHE A 84 7.40 6.42 3.49
CA PHE A 84 6.37 5.39 3.62
C PHE A 84 6.97 4.05 4.03
N GLU A 85 8.00 3.58 3.32
CA GLU A 85 8.68 2.31 3.60
C GLU A 85 9.27 2.28 5.02
N ALA A 86 10.05 3.30 5.38
CA ALA A 86 10.65 3.40 6.71
C ALA A 86 9.59 3.43 7.83
N MET A 87 8.50 4.17 7.62
CA MET A 87 7.42 4.25 8.60
C MET A 87 6.61 2.96 8.69
N LEU A 88 6.39 2.27 7.57
CA LEU A 88 5.74 0.96 7.56
C LEU A 88 6.58 -0.07 8.31
N ASP A 89 7.89 -0.09 8.08
CA ASP A 89 8.81 -0.96 8.80
C ASP A 89 8.80 -0.69 10.31
N GLY A 90 8.85 0.57 10.72
CA GLY A 90 8.76 0.97 12.12
C GLY A 90 7.41 0.67 12.77
N LEU A 91 6.34 0.56 11.98
CA LEU A 91 5.00 0.22 12.45
C LEU A 91 4.79 -1.29 12.64
N LYS A 92 5.60 -2.15 11.98
CA LYS A 92 5.49 -3.62 12.04
C LYS A 92 5.37 -4.19 13.46
N PRO A 93 6.20 -3.80 14.45
CA PRO A 93 6.12 -4.34 15.80
C PRO A 93 4.75 -4.13 16.47
N ARG A 94 4.04 -3.07 16.08
CA ARG A 94 2.71 -2.73 16.61
C ARG A 94 1.59 -3.48 15.88
N ILE A 95 1.76 -3.77 14.60
CA ILE A 95 0.75 -4.41 13.74
C ILE A 95 0.84 -5.93 13.79
N LEU A 96 2.06 -6.50 13.71
CA LEU A 96 2.28 -7.95 13.62
C LEU A 96 1.52 -8.76 14.69
N PRO A 97 1.50 -8.37 15.98
CA PRO A 97 0.75 -9.12 17.00
C PRO A 97 -0.77 -9.13 16.80
N ARG A 98 -1.30 -8.23 15.95
CA ARG A 98 -2.73 -8.08 15.67
C ARG A 98 -3.15 -8.83 14.41
N LEU A 99 -2.20 -9.34 13.63
CA LEU A 99 -2.48 -10.11 12.43
C LEU A 99 -2.81 -11.55 12.78
N THR A 100 -3.84 -12.09 12.13
CA THR A 100 -4.20 -13.52 12.26
C THR A 100 -3.21 -14.43 11.54
N ASP A 101 -2.43 -13.89 10.60
CA ASP A 101 -1.41 -14.58 9.81
C ASP A 101 -0.20 -13.66 9.62
N PRO A 102 0.62 -13.45 10.69
CA PRO A 102 1.73 -12.48 10.67
C PRO A 102 2.86 -12.85 9.69
N GLU A 103 2.96 -14.14 9.32
CA GLU A 103 3.96 -14.62 8.37
C GLU A 103 3.45 -14.63 6.92
N GLY A 104 2.17 -14.35 6.70
CA GLY A 104 1.56 -14.37 5.37
C GLY A 104 1.52 -15.75 4.70
N LYS A 105 1.78 -16.83 5.47
CA LYS A 105 1.86 -18.20 4.94
C LYS A 105 0.51 -18.82 4.67
N GLY A 106 -0.54 -18.31 5.29
CA GLY A 106 -1.89 -18.83 5.14
C GLY A 106 -2.61 -18.35 3.88
N VAL A 107 -2.05 -17.40 3.13
CA VAL A 107 -2.63 -16.89 1.88
C VAL A 107 -1.63 -17.04 0.76
N LEU A 108 -2.01 -17.82 -0.26
CA LEU A 108 -1.25 -17.94 -1.50
C LEU A 108 -1.82 -16.98 -2.55
N ARG A 109 -0.94 -16.29 -3.25
CA ARG A 109 -1.26 -15.50 -4.44
C ARG A 109 -0.51 -16.08 -5.63
N ILE A 110 -1.23 -16.46 -6.67
CA ILE A 110 -0.68 -16.92 -7.95
C ILE A 110 -0.93 -15.82 -8.97
N LEU A 111 0.10 -15.48 -9.71
CA LEU A 111 0.09 -14.48 -10.77
C LEU A 111 0.28 -15.18 -12.12
N ILE A 112 -0.60 -14.88 -13.08
CA ILE A 112 -0.54 -15.40 -14.44
C ILE A 112 -0.61 -14.21 -15.39
N THR A 113 0.45 -13.97 -16.14
CA THR A 113 0.46 -12.94 -17.18
C THR A 113 -0.24 -13.48 -18.42
N THR A 114 -0.97 -12.62 -19.15
CA THR A 114 -1.69 -12.96 -20.37
C THR A 114 -1.58 -11.84 -21.41
N PRO A 115 -1.36 -12.19 -22.71
CA PRO A 115 -1.41 -11.21 -23.79
C PRO A 115 -2.85 -10.83 -24.18
N MET A 116 -3.86 -11.51 -23.64
CA MET A 116 -5.26 -11.23 -23.97
C MET A 116 -5.75 -9.95 -23.32
N ALA A 117 -6.62 -9.21 -24.02
CA ALA A 117 -7.27 -8.04 -23.46
C ALA A 117 -8.21 -8.43 -22.31
N GLU A 118 -8.42 -7.51 -21.36
CA GLU A 118 -9.30 -7.75 -20.20
C GLU A 118 -10.72 -8.18 -20.64
N SER A 119 -11.25 -7.56 -21.68
CA SER A 119 -12.57 -7.90 -22.24
C SER A 119 -12.67 -9.32 -22.81
N GLU A 120 -11.56 -9.89 -23.29
CA GLU A 120 -11.52 -11.25 -23.83
C GLU A 120 -11.51 -12.30 -22.72
N VAL A 121 -10.81 -12.03 -21.61
CA VAL A 121 -10.72 -12.97 -20.48
C VAL A 121 -11.88 -12.82 -19.49
N ALA A 122 -12.62 -11.70 -19.50
CA ALA A 122 -13.65 -11.37 -18.51
C ALA A 122 -14.73 -12.45 -18.37
N GLY A 123 -15.21 -13.03 -19.47
CA GLY A 123 -16.22 -14.09 -19.47
C GLY A 123 -15.70 -15.33 -18.72
N TYR A 124 -14.55 -15.83 -19.10
CA TYR A 124 -13.90 -16.97 -18.45
C TYR A 124 -13.60 -16.71 -16.97
N LEU A 125 -13.05 -15.54 -16.65
CA LEU A 125 -12.72 -15.20 -15.25
C LEU A 125 -13.97 -15.11 -14.37
N THR A 126 -15.10 -14.68 -14.92
CA THR A 126 -16.38 -14.65 -14.20
C THR A 126 -16.87 -16.08 -13.89
N GLU A 127 -16.80 -16.98 -14.86
CA GLU A 127 -17.15 -18.38 -14.66
C GLU A 127 -16.21 -19.08 -13.66
N LEU A 128 -14.91 -18.84 -13.80
CA LEU A 128 -13.89 -19.33 -12.87
C LEU A 128 -14.14 -18.81 -11.45
N ALA A 129 -14.41 -17.51 -11.28
CA ALA A 129 -14.69 -16.91 -9.97
C ALA A 129 -15.88 -17.61 -9.29
N ASN A 130 -16.99 -17.81 -10.01
CA ASN A 130 -18.16 -18.52 -9.51
C ASN A 130 -17.84 -19.98 -9.12
N LYS A 131 -16.98 -20.66 -9.90
CA LYS A 131 -16.56 -22.06 -9.66
C LYS A 131 -15.71 -22.18 -8.38
N VAL A 132 -14.79 -21.21 -8.14
CA VAL A 132 -13.77 -21.35 -7.09
C VAL A 132 -14.11 -20.59 -5.80
N GLU A 133 -15.03 -19.61 -5.82
CA GLU A 133 -15.44 -18.85 -4.65
C GLU A 133 -15.93 -19.72 -3.47
N PRO A 134 -16.73 -20.79 -3.70
CA PRO A 134 -17.15 -21.69 -2.62
C PRO A 134 -15.97 -22.40 -1.92
N LYS A 135 -14.82 -22.48 -2.56
CA LYS A 135 -13.56 -23.02 -2.00
C LYS A 135 -12.63 -21.95 -1.45
N GLY A 136 -13.12 -20.71 -1.32
CA GLY A 136 -12.38 -19.60 -0.71
C GLY A 136 -11.27 -19.03 -1.61
N VAL A 137 -11.31 -19.26 -2.93
CA VAL A 137 -10.39 -18.66 -3.89
C VAL A 137 -11.04 -17.44 -4.51
N LYS A 138 -10.31 -16.32 -4.55
CA LYS A 138 -10.69 -15.09 -5.24
C LYS A 138 -9.92 -14.98 -6.55
N VAL A 139 -10.62 -14.56 -7.60
CA VAL A 139 -10.07 -14.31 -8.92
C VAL A 139 -10.12 -12.83 -9.21
N GLY A 140 -9.05 -12.28 -9.77
CA GLY A 140 -8.99 -10.89 -10.20
C GLY A 140 -8.21 -10.75 -11.49
N SER A 141 -8.47 -9.67 -12.24
CA SER A 141 -7.62 -9.26 -13.35
C SER A 141 -7.16 -7.82 -13.12
N TYR A 142 -5.93 -7.55 -13.51
CA TYR A 142 -5.31 -6.23 -13.38
C TYR A 142 -4.74 -5.84 -14.74
N PRO A 143 -5.45 -4.96 -15.47
CA PRO A 143 -4.91 -4.41 -16.71
C PRO A 143 -3.67 -3.57 -16.38
N ARG A 144 -2.61 -3.76 -17.13
CA ARG A 144 -1.37 -3.00 -16.97
C ARG A 144 -1.36 -1.84 -17.93
N TRP A 145 -1.49 -0.63 -17.37
CA TRP A 145 -1.54 0.59 -18.17
C TRP A 145 -0.26 0.77 -19.00
N GLY A 146 -0.42 0.95 -20.32
CA GLY A 146 0.69 1.13 -21.26
C GLY A 146 1.49 -0.14 -21.58
N LYS A 147 0.95 -1.33 -21.27
CA LYS A 147 1.55 -2.64 -21.60
C LYS A 147 0.57 -3.48 -22.42
N ASP A 148 1.13 -4.37 -23.25
CA ASP A 148 0.35 -5.28 -24.11
C ASP A 148 -0.06 -6.59 -23.41
N HIS A 149 -0.01 -6.61 -22.07
CA HIS A 149 -0.38 -7.78 -21.29
C HIS A 149 -1.06 -7.39 -19.98
N ASN A 150 -1.89 -8.30 -19.50
CA ASN A 150 -2.63 -8.18 -18.24
C ASN A 150 -2.15 -9.23 -17.23
N THR A 151 -2.47 -9.04 -15.96
CA THR A 151 -2.16 -10.00 -14.91
C THR A 151 -3.45 -10.55 -14.33
N VAL A 152 -3.64 -11.87 -14.44
CA VAL A 152 -4.69 -12.62 -13.73
C VAL A 152 -4.13 -13.07 -12.39
N THR A 153 -4.92 -12.94 -11.33
CA THR A 153 -4.53 -13.33 -9.98
C THR A 153 -5.51 -14.33 -9.40
N LEU A 154 -4.96 -15.35 -8.75
CA LEU A 154 -5.72 -16.25 -7.89
C LEU A 154 -5.22 -16.05 -6.45
N VAL A 155 -6.14 -15.86 -5.51
CA VAL A 155 -5.82 -15.64 -4.09
C VAL A 155 -6.65 -16.56 -3.23
N GLY A 156 -6.00 -17.37 -2.40
CA GLY A 156 -6.69 -18.34 -1.54
C GLY A 156 -5.77 -18.96 -0.50
N ARG A 157 -6.29 -19.93 0.26
CA ARG A 157 -5.54 -20.58 1.35
C ARG A 157 -5.21 -22.05 1.06
N ASP A 158 -6.01 -22.70 0.24
CA ASP A 158 -5.78 -24.10 -0.17
C ASP A 158 -4.75 -24.15 -1.29
N ARG A 159 -3.49 -24.41 -0.90
CA ARG A 159 -2.37 -24.46 -1.84
C ARG A 159 -2.55 -25.52 -2.89
N GLU A 160 -2.94 -26.72 -2.51
CA GLU A 160 -3.06 -27.85 -3.42
C GLU A 160 -4.14 -27.59 -4.48
N TYR A 161 -5.29 -27.11 -4.02
CA TYR A 161 -6.38 -26.74 -4.93
C TYR A 161 -5.97 -25.59 -5.86
N MET A 162 -5.33 -24.53 -5.36
CA MET A 162 -4.90 -23.41 -6.19
C MET A 162 -3.85 -23.81 -7.23
N GLU A 163 -2.86 -24.65 -6.85
CA GLU A 163 -1.87 -25.16 -7.79
C GLU A 163 -2.53 -26.04 -8.87
N SER A 164 -3.59 -26.78 -8.54
CA SER A 164 -4.34 -27.57 -9.52
C SER A 164 -5.11 -26.74 -10.56
N LEU A 165 -5.41 -25.46 -10.25
CA LEU A 165 -6.08 -24.56 -11.19
C LEU A 165 -5.13 -23.93 -12.21
N VAL A 166 -3.84 -23.86 -11.91
CA VAL A 166 -2.88 -23.11 -12.74
C VAL A 166 -2.86 -23.59 -14.20
N PRO A 167 -2.76 -24.89 -14.53
CA PRO A 167 -2.74 -25.34 -15.92
C PRO A 167 -4.01 -25.00 -16.70
N GLU A 168 -5.18 -25.08 -16.05
CA GLU A 168 -6.47 -24.71 -16.64
C GLU A 168 -6.50 -23.22 -16.97
N VAL A 169 -6.08 -22.39 -16.04
CA VAL A 169 -6.10 -20.93 -16.19
C VAL A 169 -5.09 -20.49 -17.24
N GLU A 170 -3.85 -20.99 -17.20
CA GLU A 170 -2.82 -20.67 -18.20
C GLU A 170 -3.29 -21.01 -19.61
N ALA A 171 -3.91 -22.16 -19.81
CA ALA A 171 -4.45 -22.57 -21.12
C ALA A 171 -5.60 -21.65 -21.57
N ALA A 172 -6.52 -21.32 -20.68
CA ALA A 172 -7.71 -20.52 -21.01
C ALA A 172 -7.39 -19.06 -21.33
N VAL A 173 -6.38 -18.48 -20.67
CA VAL A 173 -5.98 -17.07 -20.89
C VAL A 173 -4.74 -16.94 -21.78
N HIS A 174 -4.28 -18.01 -22.41
CA HIS A 174 -3.02 -18.06 -23.19
C HIS A 174 -1.84 -17.44 -22.43
N GLY A 175 -1.81 -17.66 -21.11
CA GLY A 175 -0.90 -17.02 -20.18
C GLY A 175 0.17 -17.96 -19.64
N ARG A 176 1.03 -17.38 -18.79
CA ARG A 176 2.02 -18.14 -18.03
C ARG A 176 2.14 -17.59 -16.62
N ARG A 177 2.45 -18.46 -15.66
CA ARG A 177 2.74 -18.08 -14.28
C ARG A 177 3.99 -17.19 -14.21
N VAL A 178 3.94 -16.18 -13.35
CA VAL A 178 5.07 -15.31 -13.03
C VAL A 178 5.26 -15.22 -11.50
N ALA A 179 6.50 -14.99 -11.07
CA ALA A 179 6.82 -14.91 -9.65
C ALA A 179 6.45 -13.55 -9.06
N VAL A 180 6.65 -12.49 -9.84
CA VAL A 180 6.33 -11.12 -9.46
C VAL A 180 5.58 -10.42 -10.59
N GLU A 181 4.75 -9.47 -10.24
CA GLU A 181 4.06 -8.62 -11.21
C GLU A 181 5.10 -7.76 -11.94
N GLY A 182 5.10 -7.86 -13.28
CA GLY A 182 6.07 -7.13 -14.11
C GLY A 182 7.36 -7.87 -14.42
N GLU A 183 7.47 -9.13 -14.10
CA GLU A 183 8.61 -9.97 -14.50
C GLU A 183 8.85 -9.95 -16.04
N ASP A 184 7.78 -9.75 -16.81
CA ASP A 184 7.83 -9.68 -18.28
C ASP A 184 8.21 -8.30 -18.83
N ASP A 185 8.30 -7.26 -17.99
CA ASP A 185 8.64 -5.90 -18.45
C ASP A 185 10.12 -5.72 -18.80
N ALA A 186 10.99 -6.62 -18.36
CA ALA A 186 12.43 -6.52 -18.57
C ALA A 186 12.87 -6.76 -20.02
N ASP A 187 12.05 -7.41 -20.85
CA ASP A 187 12.42 -7.78 -22.22
C ASP A 187 12.07 -6.73 -23.31
N THR A 188 11.45 -5.60 -22.95
CA THR A 188 11.03 -4.59 -23.95
C THR A 188 11.89 -3.34 -24.01
N SER A 189 12.95 -3.21 -23.21
CA SER A 189 13.79 -2.00 -23.18
C SER A 189 14.87 -1.90 -24.27
N ASP A 190 15.02 -2.90 -25.14
CA ASP A 190 16.11 -2.92 -26.16
C ASP A 190 15.63 -2.79 -27.63
N LYS A 191 14.44 -2.25 -27.90
CA LYS A 191 13.94 -2.15 -29.29
C LYS A 191 13.59 -0.75 -29.78
N ASP A 192 14.12 0.32 -29.16
CA ASP A 192 14.10 1.66 -29.75
C ASP A 192 15.47 2.35 -29.50
N SER A 193 16.38 2.09 -30.42
CA SER A 193 17.59 2.88 -30.68
C SER A 193 17.71 3.16 -32.17
#